data_2f400d4860136f49bd34f741684596fd
#
_entry.id   2f400d4860136f49bd34f741684596fd
#
_cell.length_a   1.000
_cell.length_b   1.000
_cell.length_c   1.000
_cell.angle_alpha   90.00
_cell.angle_beta   90.00
_cell.angle_gamma   90.00
#
_symmetry.space_group_name_H-M   'P 1'
#
loop_
_entity.id
_entity.type
_entity.pdbx_description
1 polymer ?
#
loop_
_entity_poly.entity_id
_entity_poly.type
_entity_poly.pdbx_seq_one_letter_code
_entity_poly.pdbx_strand_id
1 'polypeptide(L)'
;GKLRLSAVRPALTPGETTRVMFADASLGESESRAIFIDPVTLAVKGDMTVYGTSGILPLRQWIDYMHRSLLLGDVGRVYSELAASWMWVAALGGIALWCLTRPKRRMKNAFQNTRRLHTGLGWALLAGMLLFSATGLTWSQWAGANVDKMRAAFGWLTPQVNTQLHGGAQQHDPHAEHHMHHGTMDMPALHIDTRHYDQVLHAARNAGIDARRLEIRPPREAGRAWTVTEIDRAWPTQVDAVAVDGATLQVID
;
A
#
# COMPACT_ATOMS: atom_id res chain seq x y z
N GLY A 1 2.63 8.68 24.51
CA GLY A 1 2.43 9.42 23.26
C GLY A 1 0.93 9.59 23.01
N LYS A 2 0.53 10.71 22.42
CA LYS A 2 -0.88 10.91 22.05
C LYS A 2 -1.15 10.09 20.80
N LEU A 3 -2.02 9.08 20.90
CA LEU A 3 -2.53 8.32 19.75
C LEU A 3 -3.34 9.28 18.86
N ARG A 4 -3.04 9.29 17.56
CA ARG A 4 -3.79 10.08 16.59
C ARG A 4 -4.76 9.17 15.84
N LEU A 5 -6.04 9.53 15.85
CA LEU A 5 -7.04 8.82 15.08
C LEU A 5 -6.74 8.93 13.57
N SER A 6 -6.59 7.79 12.90
CA SER A 6 -6.20 7.72 11.50
C SER A 6 -7.34 7.33 10.57
N ALA A 7 -8.20 6.40 11.01
CA ALA A 7 -9.35 5.96 10.23
C ALA A 7 -10.39 5.24 11.10
N VAL A 8 -11.62 5.22 10.63
CA VAL A 8 -12.71 4.44 11.22
C VAL A 8 -13.36 3.58 10.13
N ARG A 9 -13.55 2.31 10.42
CA ARG A 9 -14.31 1.37 9.59
C ARG A 9 -15.58 1.00 10.34
N PRO A 10 -16.72 1.56 9.97
CA PRO A 10 -17.99 1.26 10.64
C PRO A 10 -18.41 -0.18 10.39
N ALA A 11 -19.08 -0.78 11.38
CA ALA A 11 -19.78 -2.06 11.23
C ALA A 11 -21.07 -1.79 10.44
N LEU A 12 -21.13 -2.20 9.20
CA LEU A 12 -22.29 -1.98 8.33
C LEU A 12 -23.20 -3.21 8.23
N THR A 13 -22.73 -4.35 8.75
CA THR A 13 -23.49 -5.60 8.80
C THR A 13 -23.67 -6.08 10.25
N PRO A 14 -24.81 -6.70 10.58
CA PRO A 14 -25.03 -7.25 11.92
C PRO A 14 -23.94 -8.28 12.30
N GLY A 15 -23.43 -8.16 13.53
CA GLY A 15 -22.38 -9.05 14.04
C GLY A 15 -20.93 -8.62 13.72
N GLU A 16 -20.74 -7.57 12.95
CA GLU A 16 -19.42 -6.96 12.74
C GLU A 16 -19.08 -5.97 13.86
N THR A 17 -17.79 -5.71 14.05
CA THR A 17 -17.29 -4.68 14.96
C THR A 17 -16.85 -3.44 14.19
N THR A 18 -17.12 -2.26 14.75
CA THR A 18 -16.51 -1.03 14.29
C THR A 18 -15.02 -1.04 14.63
N ARG A 19 -14.17 -0.80 13.63
CA ARG A 19 -12.73 -0.73 13.81
C ARG A 19 -12.29 0.73 13.85
N VAL A 20 -11.69 1.13 14.95
CA VAL A 20 -11.11 2.46 15.14
C VAL A 20 -9.60 2.33 15.09
N MET A 21 -8.96 2.99 14.13
CA MET A 21 -7.53 2.87 13.88
C MET A 21 -6.78 4.12 14.31
N PHE A 22 -5.66 3.91 14.98
CA PHE A 22 -4.79 4.96 15.48
C PHE A 22 -3.39 4.83 14.87
N ALA A 23 -2.83 5.95 14.47
CA ALA A 23 -1.43 6.06 14.16
C ALA A 23 -0.63 6.17 15.46
N ASP A 24 0.39 5.35 15.59
CA ASP A 24 1.31 5.32 16.73
C ASP A 24 2.75 5.33 16.20
N ALA A 25 3.54 6.30 16.64
CA ALA A 25 4.93 6.47 16.20
C ALA A 25 5.85 5.29 16.63
N SER A 26 5.40 4.44 17.55
CA SER A 26 6.15 3.25 17.98
C SER A 26 5.97 2.05 17.06
N LEU A 27 5.00 2.11 16.13
CA LEU A 27 4.70 1.03 15.20
C LEU A 27 5.52 1.14 13.91
N GLY A 28 5.67 0.01 13.23
CA GLY A 28 6.38 -0.07 11.96
C GLY A 28 5.62 0.55 10.77
N GLU A 29 6.27 0.58 9.62
CA GLU A 29 5.64 1.03 8.38
C GLU A 29 4.38 0.22 8.07
N SER A 30 3.32 0.90 7.69
CA SER A 30 2.00 0.31 7.38
C SER A 30 1.30 -0.39 8.55
N GLU A 31 1.77 -0.20 9.77
CA GLU A 31 1.13 -0.68 10.98
C GLU A 31 0.24 0.41 11.60
N SER A 32 -0.86 -0.02 12.18
CA SER A 32 -1.77 0.84 12.94
C SER A 32 -2.29 0.07 14.15
N ARG A 33 -2.54 0.75 15.26
CA ARG A 33 -3.25 0.17 16.38
C ARG A 33 -4.74 0.23 16.10
N ALA A 34 -5.42 -0.90 16.12
CA ALA A 34 -6.84 -1.00 15.89
C ALA A 34 -7.58 -1.48 17.12
N ILE A 35 -8.62 -0.74 17.49
CA ILE A 35 -9.55 -1.09 18.56
C ILE A 35 -10.85 -1.53 17.90
N PHE A 36 -11.32 -2.71 18.26
CA PHE A 36 -12.55 -3.30 17.76
C PHE A 36 -13.66 -3.09 18.79
N ILE A 37 -14.69 -2.38 18.39
CA ILE A 37 -15.79 -1.98 19.27
C ILE A 37 -17.09 -2.59 18.76
N ASP A 38 -17.85 -3.20 19.64
CA ASP A 38 -19.21 -3.64 19.36
C ASP A 38 -20.11 -2.39 19.20
N PRO A 39 -20.76 -2.18 18.05
CA PRO A 39 -21.54 -0.96 17.81
C PRO A 39 -22.80 -0.85 18.67
N VAL A 40 -23.29 -1.95 19.23
CA VAL A 40 -24.52 -1.98 20.04
C VAL A 40 -24.21 -1.79 21.51
N THR A 41 -23.23 -2.55 22.02
CA THR A 41 -22.90 -2.55 23.46
C THR A 41 -21.80 -1.58 23.82
N LEU A 42 -21.11 -1.01 22.84
CA LEU A 42 -19.89 -0.19 22.96
C LEU A 42 -18.74 -0.90 23.69
N ALA A 43 -18.84 -2.21 23.83
CA ALA A 43 -17.80 -3.02 24.44
C ALA A 43 -16.59 -3.16 23.53
N VAL A 44 -15.39 -2.99 24.07
CA VAL A 44 -14.14 -3.27 23.36
C VAL A 44 -13.99 -4.79 23.26
N LYS A 45 -14.02 -5.30 22.03
CA LYS A 45 -13.86 -6.72 21.72
C LYS A 45 -12.42 -7.12 21.43
N GLY A 46 -11.57 -6.16 21.06
CA GLY A 46 -10.16 -6.43 20.78
C GLY A 46 -9.35 -5.14 20.64
N ASP A 47 -8.07 -5.25 20.93
CA ASP A 47 -7.06 -4.20 20.76
C ASP A 47 -5.81 -4.87 20.22
N MET A 48 -5.41 -4.53 18.99
CA MET A 48 -4.28 -5.18 18.34
C MET A 48 -3.66 -4.33 17.24
N THR A 49 -2.42 -4.64 16.88
CA THR A 49 -1.77 -4.06 15.71
C THR A 49 -2.32 -4.70 14.45
N VAL A 50 -2.70 -3.87 13.48
CA VAL A 50 -3.13 -4.29 12.15
C VAL A 50 -2.11 -3.83 11.12
N TYR A 51 -1.95 -4.60 10.05
CA TYR A 51 -1.00 -4.34 9.00
C TYR A 51 -1.71 -4.09 7.65
N GLY A 52 -1.40 -2.97 7.03
CA GLY A 52 -1.97 -2.58 5.75
C GLY A 52 -3.50 -2.43 5.77
N THR A 53 -4.12 -2.54 4.61
CA THR A 53 -5.59 -2.41 4.47
C THR A 53 -6.35 -3.69 4.80
N SER A 54 -5.71 -4.84 4.68
CA SER A 54 -6.40 -6.16 4.80
C SER A 54 -6.47 -6.72 6.23
N GLY A 55 -5.78 -6.12 7.21
CA GLY A 55 -5.99 -6.41 8.63
C GLY A 55 -5.04 -7.41 9.27
N ILE A 56 -5.59 -8.34 10.05
CA ILE A 56 -4.88 -9.11 11.09
C ILE A 56 -4.36 -10.41 10.50
N LEU A 57 -3.12 -10.43 10.06
CA LEU A 57 -2.45 -11.68 9.66
C LEU A 57 -0.96 -11.61 10.06
N PRO A 58 -0.60 -11.97 11.31
CA PRO A 58 0.78 -11.88 11.79
C PRO A 58 1.78 -12.64 10.92
N LEU A 59 1.40 -13.81 10.42
CA LEU A 59 2.23 -14.60 9.52
C LEU A 59 2.49 -13.88 8.19
N ARG A 60 1.45 -13.25 7.62
CA ARG A 60 1.59 -12.48 6.38
C ARG A 60 2.51 -11.28 6.58
N GLN A 61 2.37 -10.57 7.69
CA GLN A 61 3.24 -9.46 8.05
C GLN A 61 4.71 -9.91 8.17
N TRP A 62 4.94 -11.04 8.85
CA TRP A 62 6.28 -11.59 8.99
C TRP A 62 6.90 -11.98 7.64
N ILE A 63 6.13 -12.64 6.76
CA ILE A 63 6.56 -12.98 5.39
C ILE A 63 6.86 -11.72 4.57
N ASP A 64 6.03 -10.68 4.69
CA ASP A 64 6.22 -9.42 3.99
C ASP A 64 7.51 -8.71 4.46
N TYR A 65 7.75 -8.61 5.77
CA TYR A 65 8.99 -8.05 6.29
C TYR A 65 10.22 -8.88 5.93
N MET A 66 10.10 -10.20 5.93
CA MET A 66 11.18 -11.06 5.46
C MET A 66 11.48 -10.80 3.98
N HIS A 67 10.45 -10.68 3.14
CA HIS A 67 10.61 -10.42 1.71
C HIS A 67 11.17 -9.02 1.43
N ARG A 68 10.66 -7.99 2.11
CA ARG A 68 11.05 -6.60 1.87
C ARG A 68 12.38 -6.22 2.47
N SER A 69 12.69 -6.72 3.67
CA SER A 69 13.82 -6.23 4.46
C SER A 69 14.62 -7.33 5.16
N LEU A 70 14.37 -8.59 4.85
CA LEU A 70 15.04 -9.75 5.51
C LEU A 70 14.94 -9.69 7.05
N LEU A 71 13.94 -9.01 7.61
CA LEU A 71 13.77 -8.72 9.04
C LEU A 71 14.95 -7.91 9.64
N LEU A 72 15.76 -7.26 8.81
CA LEU A 72 16.94 -6.47 9.20
C LEU A 72 16.71 -4.95 9.11
N GLY A 73 15.45 -4.52 9.02
CA GLY A 73 15.10 -3.10 8.89
C GLY A 73 15.67 -2.46 7.62
N ASP A 74 16.20 -1.24 7.75
CA ASP A 74 16.66 -0.45 6.60
C ASP A 74 17.82 -1.10 5.83
N VAL A 75 18.75 -1.73 6.53
CA VAL A 75 19.89 -2.43 5.91
C VAL A 75 19.38 -3.58 5.02
N GLY A 76 18.44 -4.36 5.52
CA GLY A 76 17.83 -5.44 4.75
C GLY A 76 17.01 -4.92 3.58
N ARG A 77 16.36 -3.78 3.73
CA ARG A 77 15.61 -3.12 2.65
C ARG A 77 16.53 -2.71 1.49
N VAL A 78 17.64 -2.04 1.80
CA VAL A 78 18.66 -1.68 0.79
C VAL A 78 19.19 -2.93 0.07
N TYR A 79 19.45 -4.01 0.80
CA TYR A 79 19.91 -5.27 0.22
C TYR A 79 18.86 -5.87 -0.73
N SER A 80 17.59 -5.93 -0.32
CA SER A 80 16.50 -6.48 -1.14
C SER A 80 16.28 -5.66 -2.41
N GLU A 81 16.35 -4.33 -2.31
CA GLU A 81 16.26 -3.42 -3.46
C GLU A 81 17.43 -3.59 -4.42
N LEU A 82 18.65 -3.72 -3.89
CA LEU A 82 19.83 -4.02 -4.69
C LEU A 82 19.70 -5.38 -5.40
N ALA A 83 19.23 -6.42 -4.70
CA ALA A 83 19.00 -7.74 -5.29
C ALA A 83 17.98 -7.69 -6.43
N ALA A 84 16.87 -6.98 -6.26
CA ALA A 84 15.88 -6.76 -7.32
C ALA A 84 16.48 -6.02 -8.52
N SER A 85 17.33 -5.01 -8.25
CA SER A 85 18.04 -4.24 -9.29
C SER A 85 19.03 -5.09 -10.08
N TRP A 86 19.69 -6.04 -9.45
CA TRP A 86 20.67 -6.89 -10.13
C TRP A 86 20.05 -8.11 -10.84
N MET A 87 18.82 -8.46 -10.52
CA MET A 87 18.16 -9.65 -11.09
C MET A 87 18.00 -9.54 -12.62
N TRP A 88 17.59 -8.38 -13.15
CA TRP A 88 17.46 -8.18 -14.58
C TRP A 88 18.83 -8.12 -15.27
N VAL A 89 19.87 -7.58 -14.60
CA VAL A 89 21.24 -7.58 -15.11
C VAL A 89 21.75 -9.01 -15.25
N ALA A 90 21.54 -9.84 -14.24
CA ALA A 90 21.89 -11.25 -14.27
C ALA A 90 21.14 -12.02 -15.37
N ALA A 91 19.83 -11.75 -15.52
CA ALA A 91 19.01 -12.38 -16.55
C ALA A 91 19.47 -12.02 -17.97
N LEU A 92 19.67 -10.74 -18.26
CA LEU A 92 20.15 -10.28 -19.56
C LEU A 92 21.60 -10.70 -19.83
N GLY A 93 22.47 -10.67 -18.81
CA GLY A 93 23.84 -11.18 -18.88
C GLY A 93 23.87 -12.68 -19.20
N GLY A 94 22.96 -13.45 -18.62
CA GLY A 94 22.77 -14.88 -18.93
C GLY A 94 22.38 -15.11 -20.38
N ILE A 95 21.48 -14.32 -20.95
CA ILE A 95 21.12 -14.37 -22.38
C ILE A 95 22.34 -14.04 -23.24
N ALA A 96 23.04 -12.95 -22.94
CA ALA A 96 24.22 -12.54 -23.67
C ALA A 96 25.29 -13.64 -23.67
N LEU A 97 25.60 -14.20 -22.50
CA LEU A 97 26.53 -15.33 -22.37
C LEU A 97 26.06 -16.53 -23.18
N TRP A 98 24.78 -16.87 -23.17
CA TRP A 98 24.26 -17.97 -23.96
C TRP A 98 24.41 -17.73 -25.46
N CYS A 99 24.15 -16.54 -25.94
CA CYS A 99 24.33 -16.17 -27.34
C CYS A 99 25.81 -16.24 -27.78
N LEU A 100 26.72 -15.73 -26.94
CA LEU A 100 28.14 -15.65 -27.25
C LEU A 100 28.85 -17.00 -27.11
N THR A 101 28.40 -17.87 -26.22
CA THR A 101 29.11 -19.11 -25.83
C THR A 101 28.42 -20.37 -26.32
N ARG A 102 27.64 -20.32 -27.41
CA ARG A 102 26.96 -21.51 -27.99
C ARG A 102 28.01 -22.58 -28.31
N PRO A 103 27.88 -23.78 -27.71
CA PRO A 103 28.86 -24.85 -27.92
C PRO A 103 28.74 -25.37 -29.38
N LYS A 104 29.81 -25.30 -30.11
CA LYS A 104 29.88 -25.80 -31.51
C LYS A 104 29.92 -27.33 -31.59
N ARG A 105 30.22 -28.03 -30.51
CA ARG A 105 30.37 -29.50 -30.46
C ARG A 105 29.70 -30.12 -29.25
N ARG A 106 29.05 -31.27 -29.46
CA ARG A 106 28.30 -32.03 -28.47
C ARG A 106 29.25 -32.96 -27.70
N MET A 107 29.91 -32.51 -26.64
CA MET A 107 30.69 -33.37 -25.76
C MET A 107 29.82 -33.88 -24.60
N LYS A 108 29.93 -35.18 -24.26
CA LYS A 108 29.12 -35.81 -23.20
C LYS A 108 29.89 -35.81 -21.87
N ASN A 109 29.97 -34.69 -21.21
CA ASN A 109 30.61 -34.57 -19.89
C ASN A 109 29.58 -34.12 -18.84
N ALA A 110 29.76 -34.51 -17.56
CA ALA A 110 28.90 -34.14 -16.44
C ALA A 110 28.72 -32.61 -16.33
N PHE A 111 29.76 -31.84 -16.54
CA PHE A 111 29.73 -30.37 -16.58
C PHE A 111 28.75 -29.83 -17.63
N GLN A 112 28.65 -30.47 -18.78
CA GLN A 112 27.72 -30.04 -19.84
C GLN A 112 26.26 -30.36 -19.52
N ASN A 113 25.99 -31.41 -18.76
CA ASN A 113 24.65 -31.72 -18.31
C ASN A 113 24.18 -30.67 -17.29
N THR A 114 25.02 -30.29 -16.33
CA THR A 114 24.73 -29.20 -15.38
C THR A 114 24.52 -27.88 -16.12
N ARG A 115 25.35 -27.54 -17.09
CA ARG A 115 25.18 -26.32 -17.92
C ARG A 115 23.86 -26.35 -18.71
N ARG A 116 23.46 -27.48 -19.27
CA ARG A 116 22.17 -27.64 -19.97
C ARG A 116 21.00 -27.44 -19.04
N LEU A 117 21.07 -28.08 -17.87
CA LEU A 117 20.03 -27.93 -16.86
C LEU A 117 19.90 -26.47 -16.43
N HIS A 118 21.02 -25.80 -16.10
CA HIS A 118 21.05 -24.39 -15.73
C HIS A 118 20.48 -23.51 -16.84
N THR A 119 20.88 -23.72 -18.11
CA THR A 119 20.36 -22.96 -19.25
C THR A 119 18.87 -23.22 -19.47
N GLY A 120 18.42 -24.48 -19.37
CA GLY A 120 17.01 -24.86 -19.52
C GLY A 120 16.14 -24.21 -18.45
N LEU A 121 16.56 -24.29 -17.18
CA LEU A 121 15.89 -23.63 -16.07
C LEU A 121 15.94 -22.11 -16.22
N GLY A 122 17.08 -21.55 -16.65
CA GLY A 122 17.22 -20.12 -16.90
C GLY A 122 16.21 -19.60 -17.94
N TRP A 123 16.02 -20.32 -19.05
CA TRP A 123 15.02 -19.97 -20.04
C TRP A 123 13.59 -20.11 -19.52
N ALA A 124 13.30 -21.17 -18.76
CA ALA A 124 11.98 -21.37 -18.17
C ALA A 124 11.62 -20.27 -17.15
N LEU A 125 12.60 -19.79 -16.37
CA LEU A 125 12.39 -18.81 -15.33
C LEU A 125 12.61 -17.36 -15.78
N LEU A 126 13.13 -17.13 -17.00
CA LEU A 126 13.52 -15.82 -17.49
C LEU A 126 12.41 -14.77 -17.42
N ALA A 127 11.23 -15.12 -17.89
CA ALA A 127 10.08 -14.22 -17.88
C ALA A 127 9.69 -13.85 -16.43
N GLY A 128 9.69 -14.83 -15.52
CA GLY A 128 9.43 -14.62 -14.10
C GLY A 128 10.49 -13.72 -13.46
N MET A 129 11.77 -13.94 -13.71
CA MET A 129 12.85 -13.12 -13.17
C MET A 129 12.75 -11.67 -13.61
N LEU A 130 12.46 -11.42 -14.89
CA LEU A 130 12.27 -10.07 -15.41
C LEU A 130 11.02 -9.41 -14.84
N LEU A 131 9.91 -10.15 -14.73
CA LEU A 131 8.67 -9.65 -14.14
C LEU A 131 8.88 -9.29 -12.66
N PHE A 132 9.49 -10.19 -11.87
CA PHE A 132 9.73 -9.95 -10.45
C PHE A 132 10.73 -8.82 -10.19
N SER A 133 11.74 -8.67 -11.04
CA SER A 133 12.65 -7.52 -10.98
C SER A 133 11.90 -6.22 -11.26
N ALA A 134 11.10 -6.17 -12.32
CA ALA A 134 10.32 -4.99 -12.67
C ALA A 134 9.33 -4.61 -11.56
N THR A 135 8.53 -5.58 -11.09
CA THR A 135 7.56 -5.33 -9.99
C THR A 135 8.26 -5.00 -8.68
N GLY A 136 9.38 -5.65 -8.34
CA GLY A 136 10.17 -5.34 -7.15
C GLY A 136 10.70 -3.92 -7.16
N LEU A 137 11.17 -3.43 -8.32
CA LEU A 137 11.64 -2.05 -8.45
C LEU A 137 10.52 -1.02 -8.37
N THR A 138 9.32 -1.31 -8.89
CA THR A 138 8.17 -0.39 -8.75
C THR A 138 7.73 -0.19 -7.31
N TRP A 139 8.00 -1.14 -6.43
CA TRP A 139 7.65 -1.09 -4.99
C TRP A 139 8.85 -0.72 -4.11
N SER A 140 10.00 -0.44 -4.70
CA SER A 140 11.19 -0.06 -3.96
C SER A 140 11.14 1.39 -3.50
N GLN A 141 11.89 1.70 -2.47
CA GLN A 141 11.89 3.04 -1.88
C GLN A 141 12.50 4.09 -2.83
N TRP A 142 13.59 3.74 -3.51
CA TRP A 142 14.35 4.68 -4.34
C TRP A 142 14.00 4.59 -5.82
N ALA A 143 13.98 3.37 -6.38
CA ALA A 143 13.59 3.22 -7.77
C ALA A 143 12.09 3.47 -7.98
N GLY A 144 11.23 3.10 -7.01
CA GLY A 144 9.80 3.36 -7.03
C GLY A 144 9.48 4.84 -7.20
N ALA A 145 10.13 5.72 -6.46
CA ALA A 145 9.94 7.17 -6.60
C ALA A 145 10.26 7.70 -8.01
N ASN A 146 11.23 7.11 -8.71
CA ASN A 146 11.54 7.46 -10.10
C ASN A 146 10.52 6.86 -11.07
N VAL A 147 10.03 5.65 -10.80
CA VAL A 147 8.94 5.03 -11.57
C VAL A 147 7.67 5.88 -11.47
N ASP A 148 7.37 6.43 -10.31
CA ASP A 148 6.19 7.29 -10.14
C ASP A 148 6.32 8.61 -10.89
N LYS A 149 7.49 9.24 -10.87
CA LYS A 149 7.77 10.42 -11.71
C LYS A 149 7.57 10.09 -13.19
N MET A 150 8.03 8.93 -13.62
CA MET A 150 7.85 8.45 -15.00
C MET A 150 6.36 8.23 -15.31
N ARG A 151 5.61 7.56 -14.43
CA ARG A 151 4.16 7.35 -14.58
C ARG A 151 3.40 8.68 -14.63
N ALA A 152 3.78 9.64 -13.79
CA ALA A 152 3.24 10.99 -13.82
C ALA A 152 3.48 11.67 -15.17
N ALA A 153 4.70 11.60 -15.69
CA ALA A 153 5.05 12.19 -16.98
C ALA A 153 4.28 11.57 -18.16
N PHE A 154 3.94 10.28 -18.09
CA PHE A 154 3.13 9.58 -19.09
C PHE A 154 1.61 9.63 -18.83
N GLY A 155 1.16 10.28 -17.76
CA GLY A 155 -0.25 10.34 -17.40
C GLY A 155 -0.84 8.99 -16.94
N TRP A 156 -0.01 8.06 -16.47
CA TRP A 156 -0.42 6.71 -16.03
C TRP A 156 -0.69 6.64 -14.51
N LEU A 157 -1.01 7.76 -13.93
CA LEU A 157 -1.37 7.81 -12.53
C LEU A 157 -2.81 7.36 -12.34
N THR A 158 -3.04 6.60 -11.29
CA THR A 158 -4.41 6.29 -10.86
C THR A 158 -5.07 7.58 -10.36
N PRO A 159 -6.27 7.94 -10.85
CA PRO A 159 -6.99 9.09 -10.32
C PRO A 159 -7.12 8.99 -8.80
N GLN A 160 -6.79 10.06 -8.13
CA GLN A 160 -6.94 10.19 -6.68
C GLN A 160 -8.02 11.23 -6.40
N VAL A 161 -8.80 10.99 -5.36
CA VAL A 161 -9.83 11.95 -4.93
C VAL A 161 -9.14 13.24 -4.46
N ASN A 162 -9.61 14.37 -4.99
CA ASN A 162 -9.10 15.68 -4.57
C ASN A 162 -9.66 16.05 -3.19
N THR A 163 -8.77 16.16 -2.21
CA THR A 163 -9.15 16.47 -0.83
C THR A 163 -8.96 17.94 -0.45
N GLN A 164 -8.57 18.81 -1.38
CA GLN A 164 -8.35 20.23 -1.08
C GLN A 164 -9.67 21.00 -1.10
N LEU A 165 -9.99 21.71 -0.02
CA LEU A 165 -11.22 22.50 0.12
C LEU A 165 -11.17 23.84 -0.61
N HIS A 166 -9.98 24.35 -0.99
CA HIS A 166 -9.80 25.61 -1.73
C HIS A 166 -8.74 25.40 -2.80
N GLY A 167 -9.15 25.20 -4.02
CA GLY A 167 -8.47 25.30 -5.31
C GLY A 167 -6.93 25.34 -5.40
N GLY A 168 -6.23 24.61 -4.58
CA GLY A 168 -4.77 24.50 -4.62
C GLY A 168 -4.29 23.38 -5.53
N ALA A 169 -3.15 23.56 -6.20
CA ALA A 169 -2.57 22.59 -7.10
C ALA A 169 -2.41 21.21 -6.43
N GLN A 170 -2.84 20.17 -7.13
CA GLN A 170 -2.70 18.78 -6.69
C GLN A 170 -1.22 18.46 -6.44
N GLN A 171 -0.81 18.35 -5.18
CA GLN A 171 0.38 17.58 -4.86
C GLN A 171 -0.03 16.11 -4.84
N HIS A 172 0.19 15.46 -5.95
CA HIS A 172 -0.06 14.06 -6.13
C HIS A 172 1.01 13.26 -5.39
N ASP A 173 0.61 12.58 -4.33
CA ASP A 173 1.44 11.57 -3.66
C ASP A 173 0.91 10.18 -4.05
N PRO A 174 1.53 9.54 -5.05
CA PRO A 174 1.08 8.24 -5.57
C PRO A 174 1.24 7.09 -4.59
N HIS A 175 1.96 7.31 -3.49
CA HIS A 175 2.21 6.31 -2.46
C HIS A 175 1.56 6.63 -1.11
N ALA A 176 0.56 7.51 -1.05
CA ALA A 176 -0.12 7.83 0.21
C ALA A 176 -0.67 6.59 0.95
N GLU A 177 -0.85 5.47 0.27
CA GLU A 177 -1.20 4.20 0.88
C GLU A 177 -0.02 3.52 1.61
N HIS A 178 1.22 3.83 1.24
CA HIS A 178 2.42 3.16 1.74
C HIS A 178 3.33 4.07 2.56
N HIS A 179 3.18 5.38 2.44
CA HIS A 179 3.94 6.36 3.19
C HIS A 179 3.11 6.94 4.32
N MET A 180 2.94 6.18 5.39
CA MET A 180 2.81 6.81 6.69
C MET A 180 4.20 7.36 7.04
N HIS A 181 4.55 8.49 6.42
CA HIS A 181 5.74 9.21 6.83
C HIS A 181 5.58 9.61 8.30
N HIS A 182 6.43 9.05 9.15
CA HIS A 182 6.72 9.56 10.48
C HIS A 182 7.48 10.90 10.38
N GLY A 183 6.87 11.87 9.74
CA GLY A 183 7.26 13.26 9.93
C GLY A 183 6.67 13.69 11.26
N THR A 184 7.47 13.75 12.30
CA THR A 184 7.16 14.42 13.57
C THR A 184 7.09 15.93 13.32
N MET A 185 6.08 16.38 12.60
CA MET A 185 5.64 17.77 12.72
C MET A 185 4.60 17.78 13.84
N ASP A 186 4.92 18.49 14.92
CA ASP A 186 4.01 18.86 16.00
C ASP A 186 2.95 19.83 15.44
N MET A 187 2.04 19.27 14.62
CA MET A 187 0.88 20.00 14.16
C MET A 187 -0.15 20.02 15.29
N PRO A 188 -0.78 21.16 15.58
CA PRO A 188 -1.85 21.21 16.58
C PRO A 188 -2.90 20.18 16.23
N ALA A 189 -3.25 19.32 17.20
CA ALA A 189 -4.23 18.27 17.02
C ALA A 189 -5.55 18.90 16.56
N LEU A 190 -5.94 18.63 15.33
CA LEU A 190 -7.23 19.04 14.81
C LEU A 190 -8.30 18.42 15.72
N HIS A 191 -9.10 19.25 16.36
CA HIS A 191 -10.19 18.77 17.21
C HIS A 191 -11.29 18.21 16.29
N ILE A 192 -11.31 16.90 16.13
CA ILE A 192 -12.28 16.20 15.30
C ILE A 192 -13.50 15.90 16.16
N ASP A 193 -14.63 16.53 15.88
CA ASP A 193 -15.91 16.19 16.51
C ASP A 193 -16.33 14.80 16.00
N THR A 194 -16.56 13.87 16.93
CA THR A 194 -16.96 12.48 16.62
C THR A 194 -18.28 12.41 15.86
N ARG A 195 -19.17 13.40 16.00
CA ARG A 195 -20.44 13.48 15.26
C ARG A 195 -20.26 13.63 13.75
N HIS A 196 -19.13 14.16 13.31
CA HIS A 196 -18.84 14.29 11.88
C HIS A 196 -18.71 12.94 11.16
N TYR A 197 -18.33 11.87 11.84
CA TYR A 197 -18.21 10.56 11.19
C TYR A 197 -19.53 10.07 10.61
N ASP A 198 -20.63 10.20 11.36
CA ASP A 198 -21.95 9.77 10.90
C ASP A 198 -22.45 10.69 9.76
N GLN A 199 -22.23 12.00 9.90
CA GLN A 199 -22.63 12.96 8.89
C GLN A 199 -21.87 12.76 7.56
N VAL A 200 -20.57 12.54 7.64
CA VAL A 200 -19.71 12.23 6.48
C VAL A 200 -20.10 10.91 5.83
N LEU A 201 -20.41 9.88 6.64
CA LEU A 201 -20.92 8.61 6.12
C LEU A 201 -22.24 8.79 5.38
N HIS A 202 -23.17 9.56 5.95
CA HIS A 202 -24.44 9.89 5.27
C HIS A 202 -24.25 10.66 3.97
N ALA A 203 -23.36 11.65 3.96
CA ALA A 203 -23.04 12.40 2.75
C ALA A 203 -22.46 11.50 1.64
N ALA A 204 -21.54 10.60 2.01
CA ALA A 204 -20.96 9.63 1.07
C ALA A 204 -22.01 8.65 0.51
N ARG A 205 -22.93 8.18 1.36
CA ARG A 205 -24.04 7.31 0.94
C ARG A 205 -24.98 8.03 -0.04
N ASN A 206 -25.31 9.29 0.22
CA ASN A 206 -26.15 10.09 -0.67
C ASN A 206 -25.46 10.37 -2.02
N ALA A 207 -24.12 10.36 -2.05
CA ALA A 207 -23.34 10.48 -3.28
C ALA A 207 -23.25 9.17 -4.10
N GLY A 208 -23.80 8.07 -3.59
CA GLY A 208 -23.88 6.80 -4.32
C GLY A 208 -22.90 5.73 -3.88
N ILE A 209 -22.08 5.95 -2.84
CA ILE A 209 -21.23 4.88 -2.30
C ILE A 209 -22.10 3.86 -1.55
N ASP A 210 -22.31 2.71 -2.15
CA ASP A 210 -23.12 1.61 -1.58
C ASP A 210 -22.30 0.35 -1.27
N ALA A 211 -21.07 0.53 -0.80
CA ALA A 211 -20.20 -0.57 -0.45
C ALA A 211 -20.51 -1.13 0.94
N ARG A 212 -20.31 -2.45 1.09
CA ARG A 212 -20.48 -3.15 2.38
C ARG A 212 -19.38 -2.85 3.38
N ARG A 213 -18.20 -2.42 2.91
CA ARG A 213 -17.05 -2.10 3.74
C ARG A 213 -16.47 -0.78 3.33
N LEU A 214 -16.52 0.15 4.25
CA LEU A 214 -16.05 1.51 4.05
C LEU A 214 -14.97 1.88 5.07
N GLU A 215 -14.09 2.76 4.66
CA GLU A 215 -13.12 3.40 5.54
C GLU A 215 -13.27 4.91 5.49
N ILE A 216 -13.50 5.52 6.65
CA ILE A 216 -13.62 6.96 6.82
C ILE A 216 -12.32 7.48 7.41
N ARG A 217 -11.66 8.38 6.71
CA ARG A 217 -10.45 9.03 7.17
C ARG A 217 -10.70 10.51 7.43
N PRO A 218 -10.39 11.00 8.62
CA PRO A 218 -10.47 12.42 8.91
C PRO A 218 -9.35 13.20 8.20
N PRO A 219 -9.52 14.51 7.97
CA PRO A 219 -8.48 15.34 7.43
C PRO A 219 -7.24 15.34 8.33
N ARG A 220 -6.07 15.26 7.74
CA ARG A 220 -4.79 15.32 8.46
C ARG A 220 -4.35 16.75 8.74
N GLU A 221 -4.78 17.68 7.91
CA GLU A 221 -4.41 19.09 7.92
C GLU A 221 -5.66 19.96 7.79
N ALA A 222 -5.58 21.19 8.28
CA ALA A 222 -6.62 22.18 8.06
C ALA A 222 -6.76 22.46 6.54
N GLY A 223 -7.99 22.64 6.06
CA GLY A 223 -8.26 22.87 4.63
C GLY A 223 -8.29 21.60 3.77
N ARG A 224 -8.29 20.43 4.38
CA ARG A 224 -8.47 19.14 3.71
C ARG A 224 -9.85 18.55 3.99
N ALA A 225 -10.36 17.82 3.03
CA ALA A 225 -11.62 17.08 3.13
C ALA A 225 -11.46 15.75 3.86
N TRP A 226 -12.56 15.24 4.37
CA TRP A 226 -12.71 13.86 4.78
C TRP A 226 -12.70 12.96 3.56
N THR A 227 -12.16 11.76 3.69
CA THR A 227 -12.25 10.75 2.63
C THR A 227 -13.05 9.55 3.09
N VAL A 228 -13.97 9.12 2.27
CA VAL A 228 -14.69 7.85 2.42
C VAL A 228 -14.33 6.98 1.24
N THR A 229 -13.73 5.84 1.51
CA THR A 229 -13.21 4.94 0.49
C THR A 229 -13.80 3.55 0.68
N GLU A 230 -14.20 2.93 -0.39
CA GLU A 230 -14.56 1.53 -0.42
C GLU A 230 -13.33 0.65 -0.19
N ILE A 231 -13.44 -0.32 0.72
CA ILE A 231 -12.36 -1.26 1.02
C ILE A 231 -12.70 -2.70 0.63
N ASP A 232 -13.85 -2.93 0.04
CA ASP A 232 -14.21 -4.24 -0.51
C ASP A 232 -13.56 -4.38 -1.89
N ARG A 233 -12.52 -5.21 -1.96
CA ARG A 233 -11.68 -5.37 -3.15
C ARG A 233 -12.07 -6.61 -3.96
N ALA A 234 -13.34 -6.86 -4.16
CA ALA A 234 -13.80 -7.93 -5.05
C ALA A 234 -13.30 -7.68 -6.50
N TRP A 235 -13.28 -6.43 -6.92
CA TRP A 235 -12.71 -5.98 -8.19
C TRP A 235 -11.81 -4.75 -7.99
N PRO A 236 -10.51 -4.82 -8.28
CA PRO A 236 -9.58 -3.70 -8.04
C PRO A 236 -9.85 -2.45 -8.91
N THR A 237 -10.68 -2.57 -9.94
CA THR A 237 -11.07 -1.46 -10.83
C THR A 237 -12.38 -0.78 -10.44
N GLN A 238 -13.04 -1.23 -9.38
CA GLN A 238 -14.33 -0.71 -8.90
C GLN A 238 -14.18 -0.32 -7.42
N VAL A 239 -13.24 0.55 -7.12
CA VAL A 239 -13.07 1.12 -5.78
C VAL A 239 -13.52 2.56 -5.83
N ASP A 240 -14.68 2.82 -5.27
CA ASP A 240 -15.21 4.17 -5.19
C ASP A 240 -14.66 4.89 -3.95
N ALA A 241 -14.35 6.15 -4.13
CA ALA A 241 -13.92 7.03 -3.05
C ALA A 241 -14.49 8.42 -3.29
N VAL A 242 -14.88 9.08 -2.21
CA VAL A 242 -15.37 10.48 -2.26
C VAL A 242 -14.66 11.32 -1.23
N ALA A 243 -14.50 12.60 -1.56
CA ALA A 243 -14.06 13.63 -0.62
C ALA A 243 -15.26 14.46 -0.14
N VAL A 244 -15.40 14.58 1.18
CA VAL A 244 -16.49 15.31 1.82
C VAL A 244 -15.92 16.46 2.63
N ASP A 245 -16.41 17.65 2.41
CA ASP A 245 -16.11 18.81 3.25
C ASP A 245 -16.77 18.63 4.63
N GLY A 246 -15.97 18.62 5.70
CA GLY A 246 -16.46 18.43 7.06
C GLY A 246 -17.30 19.60 7.60
N ALA A 247 -17.19 20.78 7.02
CA ALA A 247 -17.96 21.95 7.44
C ALA A 247 -19.32 22.05 6.73
N THR A 248 -19.34 21.80 5.42
CA THR A 248 -20.55 21.95 4.60
C THR A 248 -21.28 20.64 4.33
N LEU A 249 -20.61 19.50 4.62
CA LEU A 249 -21.07 18.14 4.30
C LEU A 249 -21.34 17.91 2.81
N GLN A 250 -20.78 18.74 1.96
CA GLN A 250 -20.86 18.58 0.52
C GLN A 250 -19.75 17.66 0.01
N VAL A 251 -20.10 16.81 -0.95
CA VAL A 251 -19.13 16.03 -1.70
C VAL A 251 -18.46 16.97 -2.69
N ILE A 252 -17.14 17.04 -2.68
CA ILE A 252 -16.32 17.93 -3.52
C ILE A 252 -15.64 17.19 -4.67
N ASP A 253 -15.52 15.85 -4.57
CA ASP A 253 -14.97 15.00 -5.63
C ASP A 253 -15.47 13.56 -5.46
#